data_dc7e520ab06e581570c7bee9bb317260
#
_entry.id   dc7e520ab06e581570c7bee9bb317260
#
_cell.length_a   1.000
_cell.length_b   1.000
_cell.length_c   1.000
_cell.angle_alpha   90.00
_cell.angle_beta   90.00
_cell.angle_gamma   90.00
#
_symmetry.space_group_name_H-M   'P 1'
#
loop_
_entity.id
_entity.type
_entity.pdbx_description
1 polymer ?
#
loop_
_entity_poly.entity_id
_entity_poly.type
_entity_poly.pdbx_seq_one_letter_code
_entity_poly.pdbx_strand_id
1 'polypeptide(L)'
;KPFNLTMLQIGNENGGPDYDERYALFYDAIKAKYPEIRLVACLWGGTPKSRPIDILDEHYYSTPEFFIDRFHQYDSYDRTGPAIYVGEYAVTQQNGKGALRGALGEAVFMMGMENNSDVVRMNSYAPLFINVNQRSWNPDLINFDNHRSFGTPSYYVQKMFAENIGDRVVPVETDVEPITLSIVKPGGVGVGTWITGASFKDMKVTANDAGKLNIQDGPKHGGEWKSEDGVLTQSSQKENVFAYSPGKYQSYSYTLRAKKNSGNEGFLILVNVQDDRNYIWWNLGGWGNKEHGIEICTDGGKRELGKRVPGKIEIGKWYDIKVDVSPEKIVCWLDGKKIHEESLQIKRYPVYASATRTDKELYLKMVNLDKNARNVSLDLSSAGSLNSKGISYSMSHSDPWAENSLEQPTRVAPKAGEFAVSKQMVYELPGNSVNVLKIGLKK
;
A
#
# COMPACT_ATOMS: atom_id res chain seq x y z
N LYS A 1 -15.76 39.30 12.34
CA LYS A 1 -15.96 38.92 10.93
C LYS A 1 -16.36 37.44 10.89
N PRO A 2 -17.46 37.05 10.24
CA PRO A 2 -17.86 35.64 10.19
C PRO A 2 -16.80 34.82 9.45
N PHE A 3 -16.68 33.53 9.81
CA PHE A 3 -15.84 32.60 9.07
C PHE A 3 -16.42 32.37 7.67
N ASN A 4 -15.55 32.29 6.67
CA ASN A 4 -15.93 31.91 5.32
C ASN A 4 -15.95 30.38 5.21
N LEU A 5 -16.99 29.74 5.75
CA LEU A 5 -17.16 28.29 5.69
C LEU A 5 -17.65 27.90 4.29
N THR A 6 -16.85 27.15 3.57
CA THR A 6 -17.14 26.72 2.19
C THR A 6 -17.31 25.22 2.03
N MET A 7 -16.90 24.44 3.03
CA MET A 7 -16.95 22.97 3.03
C MET A 7 -17.34 22.47 4.41
N LEU A 8 -18.05 21.34 4.46
CA LEU A 8 -18.41 20.64 5.69
C LEU A 8 -18.36 19.15 5.45
N GLN A 9 -17.61 18.44 6.29
CA GLN A 9 -17.54 16.98 6.26
C GLN A 9 -18.63 16.36 7.14
N ILE A 10 -19.33 15.36 6.60
CA ILE A 10 -20.37 14.63 7.29
C ILE A 10 -19.78 13.26 7.71
N GLY A 11 -19.50 13.14 9.01
CA GLY A 11 -18.91 11.95 9.60
C GLY A 11 -17.41 11.85 9.42
N ASN A 12 -16.83 10.77 9.91
CA ASN A 12 -15.43 10.36 9.74
C ASN A 12 -15.36 8.83 9.76
N GLU A 13 -14.75 8.24 8.71
CA GLU A 13 -14.61 6.77 8.55
C GLU A 13 -15.96 6.02 8.71
N ASN A 14 -17.02 6.63 8.22
CA ASN A 14 -18.37 6.07 8.24
C ASN A 14 -18.72 5.42 6.90
N GLY A 15 -19.48 4.33 6.95
CA GLY A 15 -19.93 3.60 5.78
C GLY A 15 -21.18 2.77 6.04
N GLY A 16 -21.64 2.09 5.00
CA GLY A 16 -22.82 1.24 5.04
C GLY A 16 -24.16 1.97 5.00
N PRO A 17 -25.29 1.22 5.09
CA PRO A 17 -26.64 1.78 4.94
C PRO A 17 -27.00 2.87 5.97
N ASP A 18 -26.58 2.70 7.22
CA ASP A 18 -26.86 3.67 8.29
C ASP A 18 -26.17 5.00 8.03
N TYR A 19 -24.97 4.98 7.44
CA TYR A 19 -24.27 6.20 7.06
C TYR A 19 -24.97 6.88 5.87
N ASP A 20 -25.41 6.14 4.88
CA ASP A 20 -26.14 6.68 3.72
C ASP A 20 -27.43 7.39 4.15
N GLU A 21 -28.21 6.79 5.07
CA GLU A 21 -29.40 7.41 5.64
C GLU A 21 -29.07 8.71 6.39
N ARG A 22 -28.06 8.69 7.26
CA ARG A 22 -27.62 9.90 8.01
C ARG A 22 -27.06 10.95 7.09
N TYR A 23 -26.28 10.57 6.08
CA TYR A 23 -25.77 11.51 5.07
C TYR A 23 -26.90 12.26 4.38
N ALA A 24 -27.97 11.56 3.98
CA ALA A 24 -29.15 12.17 3.36
C ALA A 24 -29.81 13.21 4.28
N LEU A 25 -30.00 12.92 5.56
CA LEU A 25 -30.60 13.85 6.52
C LEU A 25 -29.78 15.12 6.68
N PHE A 26 -28.45 15.00 6.84
CA PHE A 26 -27.55 16.14 6.93
C PHE A 26 -27.49 16.92 5.62
N TYR A 27 -27.38 16.22 4.48
CA TYR A 27 -27.35 16.82 3.16
C TYR A 27 -28.56 17.71 2.93
N ASP A 28 -29.78 17.19 3.13
CA ASP A 28 -31.03 17.92 2.91
C ASP A 28 -31.13 19.17 3.81
N ALA A 29 -30.80 19.01 5.10
CA ALA A 29 -30.87 20.13 6.06
C ALA A 29 -29.84 21.23 5.74
N ILE A 30 -28.62 20.87 5.37
CA ILE A 30 -27.55 21.84 5.07
C ILE A 30 -27.85 22.53 3.74
N LYS A 31 -28.16 21.78 2.68
CA LYS A 31 -28.38 22.32 1.34
C LYS A 31 -29.65 23.21 1.29
N ALA A 32 -30.65 22.93 2.12
CA ALA A 32 -31.83 23.80 2.23
C ALA A 32 -31.51 25.21 2.78
N LYS A 33 -30.51 25.31 3.66
CA LYS A 33 -30.13 26.56 4.33
C LYS A 33 -28.88 27.22 3.75
N TYR A 34 -27.93 26.40 3.27
CA TYR A 34 -26.61 26.82 2.80
C TYR A 34 -26.26 26.05 1.52
N PRO A 35 -26.92 26.31 0.39
CA PRO A 35 -26.75 25.55 -0.85
C PRO A 35 -25.32 25.65 -1.42
N GLU A 36 -24.57 26.71 -1.06
CA GLU A 36 -23.21 26.97 -1.50
C GLU A 36 -22.14 26.11 -0.78
N ILE A 37 -22.45 25.58 0.40
CA ILE A 37 -21.49 24.73 1.15
C ILE A 37 -21.33 23.41 0.43
N ARG A 38 -20.08 23.06 0.08
CA ARG A 38 -19.74 21.75 -0.47
C ARG A 38 -19.67 20.73 0.66
N LEU A 39 -20.26 19.55 0.43
CA LEU A 39 -20.30 18.49 1.41
C LEU A 39 -19.27 17.42 1.11
N VAL A 40 -18.50 17.05 2.13
CA VAL A 40 -17.50 15.98 2.08
C VAL A 40 -18.12 14.71 2.66
N ALA A 41 -18.13 13.64 1.88
CA ALA A 41 -18.60 12.33 2.30
C ALA A 41 -17.42 11.38 2.52
N CYS A 42 -17.54 10.45 3.49
CA CYS A 42 -16.54 9.42 3.75
C CYS A 42 -16.62 8.28 2.74
N LEU A 43 -15.46 7.73 2.37
CA LEU A 43 -15.33 6.44 1.69
C LEU A 43 -14.84 5.38 2.70
N TRP A 44 -15.79 4.67 3.34
CA TRP A 44 -15.47 3.59 4.27
C TRP A 44 -16.39 2.39 4.03
N GLY A 45 -15.92 1.42 3.25
CA GLY A 45 -16.74 0.29 2.84
C GLY A 45 -17.83 0.62 1.80
N GLY A 46 -17.69 1.73 1.09
CA GLY A 46 -18.57 2.21 0.04
C GLY A 46 -18.96 3.69 0.22
N THR A 47 -19.49 4.29 -0.83
CA THR A 47 -19.96 5.68 -0.85
C THR A 47 -21.46 5.77 -0.58
N PRO A 48 -21.96 6.88 0.02
CA PRO A 48 -23.39 7.18 0.05
C PRO A 48 -23.98 7.19 -1.37
N LYS A 49 -25.21 6.73 -1.52
CA LYS A 49 -25.92 6.62 -2.82
C LYS A 49 -27.20 7.43 -2.87
N SER A 50 -27.72 7.84 -1.72
CA SER A 50 -29.00 8.50 -1.58
C SER A 50 -28.98 9.98 -1.98
N ARG A 51 -27.81 10.64 -1.95
CA ARG A 51 -27.62 12.05 -2.32
C ARG A 51 -26.32 12.26 -3.08
N PRO A 52 -26.21 13.34 -3.89
CA PRO A 52 -24.98 13.71 -4.56
C PRO A 52 -23.83 13.95 -3.57
N ILE A 53 -22.60 13.69 -4.03
CA ILE A 53 -21.37 13.93 -3.29
C ILE A 53 -20.57 15.02 -4.01
N ASP A 54 -20.26 16.12 -3.30
CA ASP A 54 -19.43 17.19 -3.86
C ASP A 54 -17.94 16.83 -3.77
N ILE A 55 -17.52 16.22 -2.65
CA ILE A 55 -16.13 15.81 -2.37
C ILE A 55 -16.18 14.47 -1.65
N LEU A 56 -15.34 13.53 -2.09
CA LEU A 56 -15.18 12.21 -1.48
C LEU A 56 -13.87 12.16 -0.69
N ASP A 57 -13.96 11.79 0.58
CA ASP A 57 -12.81 11.64 1.49
C ASP A 57 -12.31 10.21 1.53
N GLU A 58 -11.05 10.03 1.12
CA GLU A 58 -10.35 8.74 1.06
C GLU A 58 -9.24 8.68 2.10
N HIS A 59 -9.13 7.57 2.83
CA HIS A 59 -8.11 7.35 3.85
C HIS A 59 -7.21 6.15 3.51
N TYR A 60 -5.89 6.28 3.73
CA TYR A 60 -4.91 5.24 3.40
C TYR A 60 -3.83 5.09 4.48
N TYR A 61 -3.85 3.96 5.17
CA TYR A 61 -2.83 3.57 6.14
C TYR A 61 -2.24 2.21 5.75
N SER A 62 -0.99 2.18 5.28
CA SER A 62 -0.43 0.94 4.74
C SER A 62 1.10 0.94 4.72
N THR A 63 1.68 0.06 3.88
CA THR A 63 3.12 -0.13 3.70
C THR A 63 3.70 0.93 2.74
N PRO A 64 5.03 1.17 2.73
CA PRO A 64 5.67 2.02 1.72
C PRO A 64 5.35 1.57 0.29
N GLU A 65 5.33 0.26 0.07
CA GLU A 65 5.07 -0.35 -1.24
C GLU A 65 3.65 -0.08 -1.72
N PHE A 66 2.68 -0.07 -0.83
CA PHE A 66 1.29 0.31 -1.15
C PHE A 66 1.21 1.71 -1.77
N PHE A 67 1.92 2.67 -1.21
CA PHE A 67 1.93 4.04 -1.72
C PHE A 67 2.70 4.17 -3.04
N ILE A 68 3.82 3.47 -3.19
CA ILE A 68 4.60 3.44 -4.43
C ILE A 68 3.76 2.87 -5.59
N ASP A 69 3.07 1.76 -5.35
CA ASP A 69 2.28 1.07 -6.38
C ASP A 69 1.03 1.88 -6.79
N ARG A 70 0.71 2.96 -6.07
CA ARG A 70 -0.42 3.85 -6.31
C ARG A 70 -0.07 5.19 -6.98
N PHE A 71 1.12 5.31 -7.55
CA PHE A 71 1.50 6.49 -8.34
C PHE A 71 0.47 6.82 -9.44
N HIS A 72 -0.12 5.81 -10.08
CA HIS A 72 -1.11 5.93 -11.15
C HIS A 72 -2.56 5.74 -10.69
N GLN A 73 -2.84 5.76 -9.39
CA GLN A 73 -4.18 5.45 -8.87
C GLN A 73 -5.27 6.34 -9.46
N TYR A 74 -4.99 7.63 -9.58
CA TYR A 74 -5.99 8.64 -9.97
C TYR A 74 -6.06 8.88 -11.49
N ASP A 75 -5.18 8.25 -12.29
CA ASP A 75 -5.11 8.47 -13.75
C ASP A 75 -6.43 8.09 -14.45
N SER A 76 -7.15 7.10 -13.93
CA SER A 76 -8.40 6.57 -14.49
C SER A 76 -9.68 7.04 -13.77
N TYR A 77 -9.58 7.92 -12.78
CA TYR A 77 -10.76 8.43 -12.09
C TYR A 77 -11.63 9.27 -13.01
N ASP A 78 -12.95 9.18 -12.80
CA ASP A 78 -13.93 9.98 -13.54
C ASP A 78 -13.78 11.48 -13.19
N ARG A 79 -13.41 12.27 -14.20
CA ARG A 79 -13.23 13.74 -14.08
C ARG A 79 -14.54 14.49 -13.93
N THR A 80 -15.68 13.84 -14.16
CA THR A 80 -17.03 14.40 -13.95
C THR A 80 -17.64 13.98 -12.62
N GLY A 81 -16.97 13.10 -11.88
CA GLY A 81 -17.36 12.64 -10.57
C GLY A 81 -17.05 13.65 -9.45
N PRO A 82 -17.23 13.25 -8.17
CA PRO A 82 -16.87 14.08 -7.03
C PRO A 82 -15.38 14.40 -7.02
N ALA A 83 -15.01 15.57 -6.53
CA ALA A 83 -13.61 15.88 -6.25
C ALA A 83 -13.09 14.95 -5.14
N ILE A 84 -11.80 14.60 -5.18
CA ILE A 84 -11.17 13.74 -4.17
C ILE A 84 -10.42 14.60 -3.14
N TYR A 85 -10.65 14.26 -1.89
CA TYR A 85 -9.86 14.67 -0.74
C TYR A 85 -9.20 13.42 -0.15
N VAL A 86 -7.87 13.34 -0.18
CA VAL A 86 -7.15 12.30 0.55
C VAL A 86 -6.96 12.82 1.97
N GLY A 87 -7.98 12.62 2.82
CA GLY A 87 -8.10 13.28 4.12
C GLY A 87 -7.15 12.73 5.17
N GLU A 88 -6.80 11.46 5.05
CA GLU A 88 -5.82 10.85 5.93
C GLU A 88 -4.94 9.87 5.15
N TYR A 89 -3.62 10.00 5.30
CA TYR A 89 -2.69 8.99 4.81
C TYR A 89 -1.37 9.01 5.56
N ALA A 90 -0.79 7.84 5.76
CA ALA A 90 0.54 7.64 6.28
C ALA A 90 1.03 6.21 6.04
N VAL A 91 2.35 6.02 5.94
CA VAL A 91 2.96 4.70 6.06
C VAL A 91 2.94 4.27 7.52
N THR A 92 2.06 3.32 7.87
CA THR A 92 1.86 2.86 9.26
C THR A 92 2.27 1.40 9.47
N GLN A 93 2.63 0.69 8.41
CA GLN A 93 2.96 -0.73 8.46
C GLN A 93 4.41 -0.99 8.07
N GLN A 94 4.93 -2.14 8.49
CA GLN A 94 6.32 -2.56 8.34
C GLN A 94 7.32 -1.62 9.05
N ASN A 95 8.61 -1.83 8.83
CA ASN A 95 9.67 -1.01 9.41
C ASN A 95 9.77 0.40 8.78
N GLY A 96 8.95 0.70 7.76
CA GLY A 96 8.96 1.99 7.06
C GLY A 96 8.27 3.14 7.80
N LYS A 97 7.52 2.86 8.87
CA LYS A 97 6.78 3.87 9.61
C LYS A 97 7.73 4.85 10.34
N GLY A 98 7.58 6.14 10.03
CA GLY A 98 8.44 7.19 10.62
C GLY A 98 9.86 7.26 10.05
N ALA A 99 10.26 6.37 9.15
CA ALA A 99 11.57 6.31 8.53
C ALA A 99 11.59 6.93 7.12
N LEU A 100 12.78 7.13 6.56
CA LEU A 100 12.95 7.63 5.19
C LEU A 100 12.20 6.74 4.17
N ARG A 101 12.21 5.41 4.33
CA ARG A 101 11.51 4.51 3.41
C ARG A 101 10.02 4.80 3.32
N GLY A 102 9.37 5.12 4.45
CA GLY A 102 7.97 5.58 4.46
C GLY A 102 7.80 6.87 3.67
N ALA A 103 8.63 7.85 3.97
CA ALA A 103 8.60 9.14 3.29
C ALA A 103 8.83 9.05 1.78
N LEU A 104 9.69 8.12 1.30
CA LEU A 104 9.87 7.85 -0.14
C LEU A 104 8.59 7.32 -0.79
N GLY A 105 7.89 6.38 -0.13
CA GLY A 105 6.61 5.87 -0.62
C GLY A 105 5.53 6.94 -0.69
N GLU A 106 5.41 7.72 0.37
CA GLU A 106 4.47 8.85 0.45
C GLU A 106 4.78 9.92 -0.61
N ALA A 107 6.06 10.23 -0.85
CA ALA A 107 6.46 11.17 -1.90
C ALA A 107 6.04 10.72 -3.29
N VAL A 108 6.17 9.43 -3.63
CA VAL A 108 5.70 8.85 -4.90
C VAL A 108 4.18 9.00 -5.03
N PHE A 109 3.44 8.69 -3.98
CA PHE A 109 1.98 8.84 -3.96
C PHE A 109 1.55 10.31 -4.12
N MET A 110 2.23 11.24 -3.42
CA MET A 110 1.99 12.69 -3.55
C MET A 110 2.22 13.19 -4.98
N MET A 111 3.25 12.69 -5.67
CA MET A 111 3.46 13.02 -7.09
C MET A 111 2.29 12.53 -7.96
N GLY A 112 1.75 11.34 -7.69
CA GLY A 112 0.55 10.83 -8.35
C GLY A 112 -0.68 11.72 -8.11
N MET A 113 -0.87 12.20 -6.88
CA MET A 113 -1.92 13.17 -6.55
C MET A 113 -1.73 14.50 -7.28
N GLU A 114 -0.51 15.03 -7.34
CA GLU A 114 -0.22 16.29 -8.06
C GLU A 114 -0.48 16.16 -9.57
N ASN A 115 -0.07 15.06 -10.19
CA ASN A 115 -0.32 14.79 -11.60
C ASN A 115 -1.82 14.77 -11.94
N ASN A 116 -2.66 14.46 -10.96
CA ASN A 116 -4.10 14.35 -11.05
C ASN A 116 -4.84 15.45 -10.23
N SER A 117 -4.27 16.65 -10.15
CA SER A 117 -4.84 17.78 -9.37
C SER A 117 -6.16 18.32 -9.93
N ASP A 118 -6.58 17.88 -11.10
CA ASP A 118 -7.91 18.09 -11.65
C ASP A 118 -8.99 17.23 -10.95
N VAL A 119 -8.60 16.13 -10.33
CA VAL A 119 -9.45 15.24 -9.53
C VAL A 119 -9.13 15.36 -8.05
N VAL A 120 -7.86 15.20 -7.65
CA VAL A 120 -7.42 15.29 -6.24
C VAL A 120 -7.23 16.76 -5.87
N ARG A 121 -8.19 17.32 -5.13
CA ARG A 121 -8.20 18.76 -4.79
C ARG A 121 -7.53 19.07 -3.47
N MET A 122 -7.45 18.11 -2.56
CA MET A 122 -6.88 18.29 -1.24
C MET A 122 -6.24 16.97 -0.77
N ASN A 123 -5.23 17.09 0.08
CA ASN A 123 -4.71 15.98 0.85
C ASN A 123 -4.21 16.47 2.21
N SER A 124 -4.20 15.59 3.20
CA SER A 124 -3.64 15.84 4.52
C SER A 124 -3.04 14.59 5.13
N TYR A 125 -1.84 14.74 5.66
CA TYR A 125 -1.17 13.69 6.43
C TYR A 125 -1.85 13.53 7.80
N ALA A 126 -2.00 12.30 8.27
CA ALA A 126 -2.54 12.02 9.60
C ALA A 126 -1.84 10.83 10.27
N PRO A 127 -1.66 10.89 11.63
CA PRO A 127 -1.87 12.03 12.53
C PRO A 127 -0.75 13.07 12.45
N LEU A 128 -1.04 14.27 12.95
CA LEU A 128 -0.14 15.42 12.80
C LEU A 128 0.87 15.55 13.96
N PHE A 129 0.41 15.43 15.22
CA PHE A 129 1.21 15.72 16.42
C PHE A 129 1.13 14.61 17.46
N ILE A 130 2.27 14.32 18.10
CA ILE A 130 2.34 13.43 19.24
C ILE A 130 3.33 13.91 20.29
N ASN A 131 2.95 13.83 21.57
CA ASN A 131 3.90 13.91 22.67
C ASN A 131 4.60 12.56 22.83
N VAL A 132 5.93 12.53 22.68
CA VAL A 132 6.72 11.29 22.71
C VAL A 132 6.65 10.54 24.05
N ASN A 133 6.32 11.26 25.14
CA ASN A 133 6.16 10.67 26.48
C ASN A 133 4.85 9.89 26.63
N GLN A 134 3.88 10.10 25.74
CA GLN A 134 2.58 9.42 25.78
C GLN A 134 2.12 9.12 24.34
N ARG A 135 2.82 8.22 23.68
CA ARG A 135 2.54 7.86 22.29
C ARG A 135 1.43 6.81 22.23
N SER A 136 0.32 7.15 21.53
CA SER A 136 -0.79 6.24 21.25
C SER A 136 -0.83 5.77 19.78
N TRP A 137 -0.07 6.45 18.89
CA TRP A 137 -0.01 6.16 17.44
C TRP A 137 1.43 6.31 16.93
N ASN A 138 1.76 5.64 15.83
CA ASN A 138 3.05 5.77 15.14
C ASN A 138 2.90 5.38 13.66
N PRO A 139 3.32 6.22 12.70
CA PRO A 139 4.04 7.49 12.89
C PRO A 139 3.08 8.67 13.12
N ASP A 140 3.64 9.75 13.65
CA ASP A 140 3.03 11.08 13.69
C ASP A 140 3.97 12.05 13.00
N LEU A 141 3.46 13.02 12.26
CA LEU A 141 4.27 13.88 11.39
C LEU A 141 5.30 14.70 12.18
N ILE A 142 4.86 15.29 13.31
CA ILE A 142 5.68 16.11 14.22
C ILE A 142 5.61 15.52 15.62
N ASN A 143 6.77 15.23 16.16
CA ASN A 143 6.96 14.65 17.49
C ASN A 143 7.55 15.69 18.44
N PHE A 144 7.08 15.76 19.68
CA PHE A 144 7.56 16.75 20.65
C PHE A 144 7.56 16.20 22.08
N ASP A 145 8.37 16.84 22.95
CA ASP A 145 8.27 16.78 24.39
C ASP A 145 7.94 18.18 24.94
N ASN A 146 8.19 18.43 26.22
CA ASN A 146 7.85 19.72 26.86
C ASN A 146 8.62 20.93 26.29
N HIS A 147 9.75 20.74 25.59
CA HIS A 147 10.61 21.82 25.15
C HIS A 147 11.35 21.58 23.84
N ARG A 148 11.24 20.38 23.26
CA ARG A 148 11.87 20.00 21.97
C ARG A 148 10.83 19.46 21.01
N SER A 149 11.12 19.54 19.73
CA SER A 149 10.32 18.90 18.69
C SER A 149 11.19 18.48 17.51
N PHE A 150 10.71 17.52 16.74
CA PHE A 150 11.29 17.15 15.45
C PHE A 150 10.20 16.74 14.47
N GLY A 151 10.46 17.01 13.18
CA GLY A 151 9.68 16.46 12.08
C GLY A 151 10.26 15.11 11.65
N THR A 152 9.39 14.18 11.30
CA THR A 152 9.79 12.93 10.65
C THR A 152 10.30 13.19 9.22
N PRO A 153 10.96 12.24 8.53
CA PRO A 153 11.22 12.35 7.10
C PRO A 153 9.97 12.68 6.28
N SER A 154 8.80 12.12 6.65
CA SER A 154 7.50 12.45 6.03
C SER A 154 7.12 13.92 6.20
N TYR A 155 7.40 14.55 7.35
CA TYR A 155 7.21 15.99 7.54
C TYR A 155 8.00 16.81 6.51
N TYR A 156 9.24 16.43 6.29
CA TYR A 156 10.07 17.14 5.33
C TYR A 156 9.62 16.94 3.88
N VAL A 157 9.07 15.77 3.52
CA VAL A 157 8.44 15.56 2.21
C VAL A 157 7.24 16.46 2.03
N GLN A 158 6.32 16.48 3.02
CA GLN A 158 5.15 17.37 2.99
C GLN A 158 5.56 18.84 2.80
N LYS A 159 6.55 19.29 3.58
CA LYS A 159 7.09 20.65 3.49
C LYS A 159 7.73 20.95 2.13
N MET A 160 8.61 20.06 1.65
CA MET A 160 9.26 20.24 0.34
C MET A 160 8.23 20.37 -0.79
N PHE A 161 7.15 19.58 -0.76
CA PHE A 161 6.13 19.58 -1.79
C PHE A 161 5.22 20.80 -1.68
N ALA A 162 4.81 21.18 -0.48
CA ALA A 162 3.96 22.34 -0.24
C ALA A 162 4.64 23.68 -0.60
N GLU A 163 5.95 23.79 -0.35
CA GLU A 163 6.74 25.00 -0.65
C GLU A 163 7.21 25.09 -2.11
N ASN A 164 7.13 23.98 -2.87
CA ASN A 164 7.61 23.87 -4.24
C ASN A 164 6.55 23.27 -5.16
N ILE A 165 5.45 24.00 -5.33
CA ILE A 165 4.34 23.61 -6.20
C ILE A 165 3.99 24.76 -7.14
N GLY A 166 3.68 24.42 -8.40
CA GLY A 166 3.15 25.35 -9.40
C GLY A 166 1.61 25.35 -9.45
N ASP A 167 1.09 26.23 -10.27
CA ASP A 167 -0.34 26.35 -10.54
C ASP A 167 -0.82 25.45 -11.71
N ARG A 168 0.12 24.85 -12.43
CA ARG A 168 -0.11 23.95 -13.59
C ARG A 168 0.77 22.73 -13.55
N VAL A 169 0.18 21.59 -13.83
CA VAL A 169 0.93 20.33 -14.04
C VAL A 169 1.66 20.39 -15.38
N VAL A 170 2.89 19.91 -15.42
CA VAL A 170 3.67 19.70 -16.63
C VAL A 170 3.81 18.20 -16.85
N PRO A 171 3.36 17.65 -17.98
CA PRO A 171 3.57 16.23 -18.28
C PRO A 171 5.06 15.89 -18.27
N VAL A 172 5.42 14.80 -17.65
CA VAL A 172 6.78 14.24 -17.60
C VAL A 172 6.75 12.90 -18.33
N GLU A 173 7.54 12.79 -19.38
CA GLU A 173 7.83 11.51 -20.02
C GLU A 173 9.11 10.92 -19.43
N THR A 174 9.14 9.62 -19.20
CA THR A 174 10.30 8.92 -18.64
C THR A 174 10.58 7.65 -19.43
N ASP A 175 11.84 7.41 -19.73
CA ASP A 175 12.38 6.21 -20.35
C ASP A 175 13.06 5.27 -19.32
N VAL A 176 12.84 5.54 -18.04
CA VAL A 176 13.38 4.70 -16.96
C VAL A 176 12.73 3.32 -17.01
N GLU A 177 13.55 2.30 -17.27
CA GLU A 177 13.07 0.92 -17.29
C GLU A 177 12.65 0.43 -15.90
N PRO A 178 11.47 -0.19 -15.78
CA PRO A 178 11.04 -0.77 -14.53
C PRO A 178 11.86 -2.00 -14.19
N ILE A 179 12.14 -2.18 -12.90
CA ILE A 179 12.69 -3.41 -12.37
C ILE A 179 11.55 -4.38 -12.00
N THR A 180 11.75 -5.66 -12.33
CA THR A 180 10.80 -6.71 -11.92
C THR A 180 11.20 -7.23 -10.54
N LEU A 181 10.28 -7.16 -9.60
CA LEU A 181 10.48 -7.60 -8.21
C LEU A 181 9.51 -8.74 -7.88
N SER A 182 9.99 -9.76 -7.17
CA SER A 182 9.07 -10.73 -6.56
C SER A 182 8.43 -10.11 -5.31
N ILE A 183 7.11 -10.21 -5.22
CA ILE A 183 6.35 -9.72 -4.06
C ILE A 183 6.36 -10.69 -2.88
N VAL A 184 7.01 -11.83 -3.04
CA VAL A 184 7.09 -12.89 -2.03
C VAL A 184 8.54 -13.26 -1.75
N LYS A 185 8.77 -13.75 -0.54
CA LYS A 185 10.04 -14.31 -0.10
C LYS A 185 9.93 -15.84 -0.04
N PRO A 186 11.04 -16.57 -0.16
CA PRO A 186 11.05 -18.02 0.12
C PRO A 186 10.48 -18.30 1.51
N GLY A 187 9.68 -19.36 1.62
CA GLY A 187 9.01 -19.68 2.90
C GLY A 187 8.57 -21.15 2.98
N GLY A 188 7.88 -21.49 4.04
CA GLY A 188 7.30 -22.80 4.28
C GLY A 188 5.92 -22.99 3.66
N VAL A 189 5.26 -24.09 3.99
CA VAL A 189 3.89 -24.43 3.57
C VAL A 189 3.02 -24.83 4.75
N GLY A 190 1.71 -24.71 4.61
CA GLY A 190 0.80 -25.03 5.70
C GLY A 190 -0.64 -25.31 5.24
N VAL A 191 -1.50 -25.53 6.21
CA VAL A 191 -2.93 -25.72 6.05
C VAL A 191 -3.68 -24.98 7.14
N GLY A 192 -4.91 -24.54 6.84
CA GLY A 192 -5.69 -23.80 7.81
C GLY A 192 -7.19 -23.77 7.51
N THR A 193 -7.91 -23.03 8.33
CA THR A 193 -9.38 -22.87 8.23
C THR A 193 -9.81 -21.48 8.68
N TRP A 194 -10.99 -21.09 8.21
CA TRP A 194 -11.71 -19.91 8.66
C TRP A 194 -13.14 -20.34 9.04
N ILE A 195 -13.50 -20.24 10.32
CA ILE A 195 -14.82 -20.67 10.87
C ILE A 195 -15.23 -22.07 10.36
N THR A 196 -14.29 -23.01 10.28
CA THR A 196 -14.49 -24.31 9.63
C THR A 196 -13.63 -25.39 10.27
N GLY A 197 -14.19 -26.58 10.47
CA GLY A 197 -13.42 -27.78 10.78
C GLY A 197 -13.02 -28.51 9.50
N ALA A 198 -11.77 -28.92 9.40
CA ALA A 198 -11.23 -29.62 8.22
C ALA A 198 -10.18 -30.67 8.56
N SER A 199 -10.01 -31.63 7.65
CA SER A 199 -8.99 -32.69 7.73
C SER A 199 -8.06 -32.61 6.53
N PHE A 200 -6.76 -32.82 6.75
CA PHE A 200 -5.69 -32.74 5.76
C PHE A 200 -4.81 -33.98 5.80
N LYS A 201 -4.41 -34.50 4.64
CA LYS A 201 -3.52 -35.66 4.54
C LYS A 201 -2.70 -35.65 3.25
N ASP A 202 -1.80 -36.59 3.09
CA ASP A 202 -0.97 -36.81 1.91
C ASP A 202 -0.17 -35.54 1.51
N MET A 203 0.20 -34.71 2.52
CA MET A 203 0.90 -33.46 2.34
C MET A 203 2.35 -33.72 1.88
N LYS A 204 2.70 -33.15 0.73
CA LYS A 204 4.03 -33.32 0.12
C LYS A 204 4.49 -32.03 -0.56
N VAL A 205 5.74 -31.65 -0.31
CA VAL A 205 6.47 -30.64 -1.09
C VAL A 205 7.46 -31.32 -2.00
N THR A 206 7.46 -30.97 -3.27
CA THR A 206 8.46 -31.37 -4.24
C THR A 206 9.24 -30.12 -4.67
N ALA A 207 10.51 -30.05 -4.30
CA ALA A 207 11.45 -28.98 -4.61
C ALA A 207 12.86 -29.58 -4.70
N ASN A 208 13.80 -28.85 -5.33
CA ASN A 208 15.20 -29.29 -5.46
C ASN A 208 15.89 -29.49 -4.08
N ASP A 209 15.50 -28.69 -3.08
CA ASP A 209 16.04 -28.71 -1.72
C ASP A 209 14.92 -28.94 -0.67
N ALA A 210 13.97 -29.84 -0.96
CA ALA A 210 12.89 -30.16 -0.06
C ALA A 210 13.41 -30.89 1.19
N GLY A 211 13.48 -30.17 2.32
CA GLY A 211 13.65 -30.78 3.64
C GLY A 211 12.43 -31.62 4.03
N LYS A 212 12.50 -32.27 5.18
CA LYS A 212 11.38 -33.07 5.72
C LYS A 212 10.22 -32.14 6.07
N LEU A 213 9.08 -32.34 5.42
CA LEU A 213 7.84 -31.63 5.73
C LEU A 213 7.31 -32.09 7.08
N ASN A 214 7.07 -31.17 8.01
CA ASN A 214 6.52 -31.45 9.33
C ASN A 214 5.51 -30.39 9.74
N ILE A 215 4.27 -30.46 9.24
CA ILE A 215 3.17 -29.57 9.63
C ILE A 215 2.54 -30.02 10.94
N GLN A 216 2.55 -31.33 11.23
CA GLN A 216 1.90 -31.92 12.40
C GLN A 216 2.47 -31.38 13.71
N ASP A 217 3.80 -31.31 13.82
CA ASP A 217 4.54 -30.81 14.99
C ASP A 217 5.05 -29.38 14.79
N GLY A 218 4.73 -28.77 13.64
CA GLY A 218 5.14 -27.42 13.30
C GLY A 218 4.37 -26.33 14.08
N PRO A 219 4.77 -25.07 13.91
CA PRO A 219 4.08 -23.94 14.51
C PRO A 219 2.58 -23.90 14.15
N LYS A 220 1.78 -23.47 15.11
CA LYS A 220 0.33 -23.33 14.98
C LYS A 220 -0.12 -21.93 15.39
N HIS A 221 -1.00 -21.36 14.58
CA HIS A 221 -1.69 -20.12 14.90
C HIS A 221 -3.14 -20.46 15.27
N GLY A 222 -3.39 -20.60 16.56
CA GLY A 222 -4.72 -20.95 17.09
C GLY A 222 -5.18 -22.37 16.77
N GLY A 223 -6.48 -22.63 17.02
CA GLY A 223 -7.16 -23.85 16.68
C GLY A 223 -7.01 -25.01 17.64
N GLU A 224 -7.72 -26.09 17.31
CA GLU A 224 -7.68 -27.38 18.00
C GLU A 224 -7.25 -28.44 17.00
N TRP A 225 -6.03 -28.92 17.15
CA TRP A 225 -5.35 -29.78 16.19
C TRP A 225 -5.13 -31.18 16.76
N LYS A 226 -5.53 -32.20 16.00
CA LYS A 226 -5.26 -33.62 16.29
C LYS A 226 -4.64 -34.27 15.06
N SER A 227 -3.60 -35.08 15.28
CA SER A 227 -3.00 -35.90 14.25
C SER A 227 -3.26 -37.38 14.58
N GLU A 228 -3.85 -38.13 13.66
CA GLU A 228 -4.19 -39.55 13.82
C GLU A 228 -4.14 -40.22 12.45
N ASP A 229 -3.47 -41.35 12.35
CA ASP A 229 -3.35 -42.17 11.13
C ASP A 229 -2.93 -41.37 9.87
N GLY A 230 -2.00 -40.42 10.03
CA GLY A 230 -1.51 -39.58 8.94
C GLY A 230 -2.48 -38.47 8.51
N VAL A 231 -3.61 -38.30 9.22
CA VAL A 231 -4.57 -37.23 8.99
C VAL A 231 -4.40 -36.16 10.07
N LEU A 232 -4.17 -34.94 9.66
CA LEU A 232 -4.17 -33.75 10.52
C LEU A 232 -5.56 -33.10 10.49
N THR A 233 -6.24 -33.02 11.62
CA THR A 233 -7.59 -32.48 11.75
C THR A 233 -7.59 -31.23 12.62
N GLN A 234 -8.27 -30.18 12.13
CA GLN A 234 -8.59 -28.97 12.86
C GLN A 234 -10.09 -28.93 13.12
N SER A 235 -10.52 -28.77 14.38
CA SER A 235 -11.93 -28.87 14.79
C SER A 235 -12.56 -27.57 15.28
N SER A 236 -11.77 -26.55 15.64
CA SER A 236 -12.32 -25.29 16.13
C SER A 236 -13.02 -24.47 15.03
N GLN A 237 -14.04 -23.72 15.43
CA GLN A 237 -14.79 -22.79 14.56
C GLN A 237 -14.28 -21.34 14.71
N LYS A 238 -12.96 -21.17 14.89
CA LYS A 238 -12.32 -19.84 15.00
C LYS A 238 -11.87 -19.35 13.64
N GLU A 239 -11.70 -18.06 13.53
CA GLU A 239 -11.11 -17.40 12.37
C GLU A 239 -9.59 -17.51 12.38
N ASN A 240 -8.99 -17.44 11.18
CA ASN A 240 -7.54 -17.33 11.02
C ASN A 240 -6.73 -18.42 11.74
N VAL A 241 -7.15 -19.69 11.57
CA VAL A 241 -6.50 -20.84 12.22
C VAL A 241 -5.64 -21.59 11.22
N PHE A 242 -4.36 -21.80 11.49
CA PHE A 242 -3.48 -22.56 10.61
C PHE A 242 -2.30 -23.22 11.34
N ALA A 243 -1.76 -24.25 10.70
CA ALA A 243 -0.52 -24.92 11.08
C ALA A 243 0.41 -24.96 9.87
N TYR A 244 1.72 -24.83 10.07
CA TYR A 244 2.68 -24.81 8.98
C TYR A 244 3.99 -25.50 9.32
N SER A 245 4.69 -25.94 8.26
CA SER A 245 6.08 -26.38 8.33
C SER A 245 6.97 -25.25 7.86
N PRO A 246 7.86 -24.72 8.71
CA PRO A 246 8.86 -23.75 8.27
C PRO A 246 9.70 -24.30 7.12
N GLY A 247 10.13 -23.43 6.22
CA GLY A 247 10.94 -23.78 5.07
C GLY A 247 11.47 -22.54 4.38
N LYS A 248 12.34 -22.77 3.38
CA LYS A 248 12.88 -21.70 2.50
C LYS A 248 12.68 -22.08 1.04
N TYR A 249 11.51 -22.66 0.73
CA TYR A 249 11.19 -23.07 -0.63
C TYR A 249 11.00 -21.84 -1.51
N GLN A 250 11.62 -21.85 -2.68
CA GLN A 250 11.52 -20.76 -3.65
C GLN A 250 10.72 -21.16 -4.89
N SER A 251 11.01 -22.37 -5.42
CA SER A 251 10.29 -22.97 -6.53
C SER A 251 9.91 -24.39 -6.15
N TYR A 252 8.61 -24.68 -6.08
CA TYR A 252 8.14 -25.96 -5.56
C TYR A 252 6.70 -26.25 -5.98
N SER A 253 6.33 -27.54 -5.86
CA SER A 253 4.96 -28.01 -5.94
C SER A 253 4.52 -28.50 -4.55
N TYR A 254 3.43 -27.98 -4.03
CA TYR A 254 2.79 -28.44 -2.79
C TYR A 254 1.51 -29.19 -3.13
N THR A 255 1.45 -30.47 -2.76
CA THR A 255 0.28 -31.33 -3.00
C THR A 255 -0.25 -31.87 -1.68
N LEU A 256 -1.56 -32.01 -1.58
CA LEU A 256 -2.25 -32.58 -0.43
C LEU A 256 -3.68 -32.95 -0.79
N ARG A 257 -4.34 -33.65 0.15
CA ARG A 257 -5.78 -33.82 0.13
C ARG A 257 -6.41 -33.11 1.33
N ALA A 258 -7.52 -32.42 1.11
CA ALA A 258 -8.26 -31.73 2.16
C ALA A 258 -9.75 -32.07 2.11
N LYS A 259 -10.39 -32.08 3.29
CA LYS A 259 -11.81 -32.39 3.46
C LYS A 259 -12.40 -31.42 4.47
N LYS A 260 -13.50 -30.77 4.12
CA LYS A 260 -14.33 -30.00 5.04
C LYS A 260 -15.15 -30.97 5.90
N ASN A 261 -15.07 -30.80 7.22
CA ASN A 261 -15.85 -31.61 8.16
C ASN A 261 -17.11 -30.88 8.67
N SER A 262 -16.99 -29.56 8.89
CA SER A 262 -18.05 -28.70 9.43
C SER A 262 -17.80 -27.23 9.15
N GLY A 263 -18.74 -26.35 9.47
CA GLY A 263 -18.57 -24.91 9.43
C GLY A 263 -19.03 -24.23 8.14
N ASN A 264 -18.89 -22.91 8.08
CA ASN A 264 -19.49 -22.07 7.06
C ASN A 264 -18.64 -21.89 5.81
N GLU A 265 -17.30 -22.02 5.91
CA GLU A 265 -16.37 -21.84 4.80
C GLU A 265 -15.67 -23.14 4.40
N GLY A 266 -14.71 -23.08 3.52
CA GLY A 266 -13.90 -24.24 3.15
C GLY A 266 -12.61 -24.33 3.97
N PHE A 267 -11.46 -24.35 3.29
CA PHE A 267 -10.16 -24.46 3.95
C PHE A 267 -9.09 -23.60 3.26
N LEU A 268 -7.98 -23.38 3.96
CA LEU A 268 -6.87 -22.53 3.56
C LEU A 268 -5.64 -23.38 3.25
N ILE A 269 -5.00 -23.12 2.13
CA ILE A 269 -3.72 -23.74 1.75
C ILE A 269 -2.65 -22.66 1.78
N LEU A 270 -1.71 -22.78 2.72
CA LEU A 270 -0.69 -21.78 2.94
C LEU A 270 0.59 -22.12 2.17
N VAL A 271 1.17 -21.10 1.57
CA VAL A 271 2.45 -21.16 0.83
C VAL A 271 3.30 -19.94 1.16
N ASN A 272 4.59 -20.00 0.92
CA ASN A 272 5.55 -18.92 1.22
C ASN A 272 5.43 -18.40 2.66
N VAL A 273 5.18 -19.28 3.63
CA VAL A 273 5.03 -18.91 5.04
C VAL A 273 6.39 -18.57 5.63
N GLN A 274 6.60 -17.32 6.02
CA GLN A 274 7.77 -16.90 6.79
C GLN A 274 7.48 -17.00 8.31
N ASP A 275 6.30 -16.58 8.71
CA ASP A 275 5.79 -16.56 10.07
C ASP A 275 4.25 -16.46 10.07
N ASP A 276 3.62 -16.22 11.23
CA ASP A 276 2.17 -16.11 11.39
C ASP A 276 1.58 -14.78 10.90
N ARG A 277 2.41 -13.86 10.42
CA ARG A 277 2.03 -12.55 9.90
C ARG A 277 2.41 -12.34 8.42
N ASN A 278 3.22 -13.25 7.85
CA ASN A 278 3.78 -13.12 6.49
C ASN A 278 3.66 -14.44 5.74
N TYR A 279 2.65 -14.56 4.86
CA TYR A 279 2.33 -15.75 4.09
C TYR A 279 1.43 -15.43 2.91
N ILE A 280 1.25 -16.40 2.02
CA ILE A 280 0.14 -16.45 1.06
C ILE A 280 -0.77 -17.60 1.48
N TRP A 281 -2.07 -17.40 1.37
CA TRP A 281 -3.00 -18.53 1.36
C TRP A 281 -3.90 -18.55 0.14
N TRP A 282 -4.22 -19.74 -0.30
CA TRP A 282 -5.31 -19.99 -1.21
C TRP A 282 -6.54 -20.36 -0.40
N ASN A 283 -7.52 -19.45 -0.39
CA ASN A 283 -8.78 -19.62 0.32
C ASN A 283 -9.79 -20.35 -0.60
N LEU A 284 -10.09 -21.57 -0.29
CA LEU A 284 -10.99 -22.44 -1.01
C LEU A 284 -12.35 -22.47 -0.31
N GLY A 285 -13.43 -22.03 -1.00
CA GLY A 285 -14.74 -21.88 -0.40
C GLY A 285 -14.77 -20.81 0.70
N GLY A 286 -14.10 -19.72 0.50
CA GLY A 286 -14.19 -18.54 1.35
C GLY A 286 -15.46 -17.74 1.12
N TRP A 287 -15.59 -16.61 1.85
CA TRP A 287 -16.71 -15.67 1.75
C TRP A 287 -18.09 -16.34 1.84
N GLY A 288 -18.26 -17.16 2.87
CA GLY A 288 -19.49 -17.92 3.10
C GLY A 288 -19.65 -19.11 2.17
N ASN A 289 -18.56 -19.73 1.78
CA ASN A 289 -18.49 -20.90 0.89
C ASN A 289 -19.02 -20.63 -0.53
N LYS A 290 -18.69 -19.45 -1.07
CA LYS A 290 -19.17 -19.01 -2.40
C LYS A 290 -18.07 -18.84 -3.42
N GLU A 291 -16.84 -18.58 -2.98
CA GLU A 291 -15.73 -18.19 -3.85
C GLU A 291 -14.42 -18.86 -3.44
N HIS A 292 -13.49 -18.93 -4.40
CA HIS A 292 -12.09 -19.25 -4.18
C HIS A 292 -11.26 -17.99 -4.47
N GLY A 293 -10.24 -17.71 -3.67
CA GLY A 293 -9.39 -16.54 -3.86
C GLY A 293 -8.00 -16.74 -3.27
N ILE A 294 -7.04 -15.98 -3.75
CA ILE A 294 -5.69 -15.94 -3.17
C ILE A 294 -5.54 -14.62 -2.42
N GLU A 295 -5.01 -14.70 -1.20
CA GLU A 295 -4.69 -13.52 -0.39
C GLU A 295 -3.24 -13.57 0.07
N ILE A 296 -2.57 -12.42 0.03
CA ILE A 296 -1.23 -12.22 0.59
C ILE A 296 -1.38 -11.51 1.93
N CYS A 297 -0.82 -12.08 2.97
CA CYS A 297 -0.65 -11.46 4.26
C CYS A 297 0.76 -10.90 4.39
N THR A 298 0.87 -9.62 4.68
CA THR A 298 2.15 -8.95 4.93
C THR A 298 2.03 -8.18 6.23
N ASP A 299 2.86 -8.50 7.20
CA ASP A 299 2.87 -7.93 8.55
C ASP A 299 1.49 -7.94 9.22
N GLY A 300 0.70 -9.00 8.96
CA GLY A 300 -0.67 -9.20 9.46
C GLY A 300 -1.77 -8.54 8.63
N GLY A 301 -1.46 -7.64 7.69
CA GLY A 301 -2.40 -7.04 6.76
C GLY A 301 -2.62 -7.94 5.54
N LYS A 302 -3.88 -8.22 5.20
CA LYS A 302 -4.25 -9.07 4.06
C LYS A 302 -4.72 -8.25 2.87
N ARG A 303 -4.35 -8.68 1.68
CA ARG A 303 -4.89 -8.18 0.41
C ARG A 303 -5.10 -9.31 -0.58
N GLU A 304 -6.03 -9.15 -1.47
CA GLU A 304 -6.28 -10.11 -2.54
C GLU A 304 -5.16 -10.08 -3.60
N LEU A 305 -4.88 -11.26 -4.15
CA LEU A 305 -4.03 -11.45 -5.33
C LEU A 305 -4.87 -12.02 -6.46
N GLY A 306 -5.06 -11.25 -7.51
CA GLY A 306 -5.94 -11.59 -8.61
C GLY A 306 -7.43 -11.46 -8.28
N LYS A 307 -8.27 -12.12 -9.05
CA LYS A 307 -9.72 -12.09 -8.89
C LYS A 307 -10.21 -13.36 -8.21
N ARG A 308 -11.23 -13.22 -7.38
CA ARG A 308 -11.97 -14.38 -6.87
C ARG A 308 -12.73 -15.08 -7.99
N VAL A 309 -12.88 -16.39 -7.88
CA VAL A 309 -13.69 -17.19 -8.79
C VAL A 309 -14.81 -17.89 -8.03
N PRO A 310 -16.01 -17.98 -8.59
CA PRO A 310 -17.12 -18.71 -7.96
C PRO A 310 -16.75 -20.18 -7.70
N GLY A 311 -17.05 -20.67 -6.50
CA GLY A 311 -16.79 -22.06 -6.13
C GLY A 311 -17.15 -22.35 -4.68
N LYS A 312 -17.43 -23.61 -4.38
CA LYS A 312 -17.80 -24.08 -3.04
C LYS A 312 -17.05 -25.36 -2.68
N ILE A 313 -16.92 -25.62 -1.39
CA ILE A 313 -16.35 -26.84 -0.83
C ILE A 313 -17.48 -27.62 -0.11
N GLU A 314 -17.67 -28.86 -0.51
CA GLU A 314 -18.72 -29.74 0.03
C GLU A 314 -18.22 -30.45 1.30
N ILE A 315 -19.12 -30.58 2.29
CA ILE A 315 -18.82 -31.31 3.52
C ILE A 315 -18.63 -32.80 3.19
N GLY A 316 -17.64 -33.43 3.80
CA GLY A 316 -17.38 -34.87 3.72
C GLY A 316 -16.62 -35.31 2.48
N LYS A 317 -16.47 -34.46 1.44
CA LYS A 317 -15.74 -34.78 0.21
C LYS A 317 -14.24 -34.48 0.40
N TRP A 318 -13.37 -35.42 -0.03
CA TRP A 318 -11.95 -35.20 -0.18
C TRP A 318 -11.65 -34.57 -1.53
N TYR A 319 -10.85 -33.50 -1.51
CA TYR A 319 -10.38 -32.78 -2.67
C TYR A 319 -8.89 -32.98 -2.87
N ASP A 320 -8.46 -33.19 -4.10
CA ASP A 320 -7.07 -33.21 -4.48
C ASP A 320 -6.61 -31.78 -4.78
N ILE A 321 -5.55 -31.36 -4.09
CA ILE A 321 -5.03 -29.97 -4.15
C ILE A 321 -3.60 -30.00 -4.62
N LYS A 322 -3.27 -29.10 -5.54
CA LYS A 322 -1.92 -28.83 -5.97
C LYS A 322 -1.71 -27.32 -6.10
N VAL A 323 -0.60 -26.83 -5.56
CA VAL A 323 -0.16 -25.44 -5.70
C VAL A 323 1.28 -25.46 -6.17
N ASP A 324 1.54 -24.92 -7.37
CA ASP A 324 2.89 -24.69 -7.87
C ASP A 324 3.26 -23.23 -7.60
N VAL A 325 4.42 -23.03 -7.02
CA VAL A 325 4.95 -21.70 -6.69
C VAL A 325 6.33 -21.55 -7.33
N SER A 326 6.56 -20.41 -7.94
CA SER A 326 7.86 -19.93 -8.38
C SER A 326 8.03 -18.45 -8.01
N PRO A 327 9.21 -17.83 -8.16
CA PRO A 327 9.36 -16.39 -7.97
C PRO A 327 8.50 -15.54 -8.89
N GLU A 328 8.02 -16.11 -10.01
CA GLU A 328 7.24 -15.42 -11.04
C GLU A 328 5.75 -15.52 -10.80
N LYS A 329 5.27 -16.69 -10.35
CA LYS A 329 3.83 -16.97 -10.27
C LYS A 329 3.46 -18.05 -9.28
N ILE A 330 2.16 -18.04 -8.93
CA ILE A 330 1.46 -19.11 -8.22
C ILE A 330 0.39 -19.70 -9.14
N VAL A 331 0.31 -21.01 -9.20
CA VAL A 331 -0.73 -21.73 -9.94
C VAL A 331 -1.40 -22.74 -9.04
N CYS A 332 -2.74 -22.73 -9.02
CA CYS A 332 -3.54 -23.52 -8.07
C CYS A 332 -4.52 -24.44 -8.82
N TRP A 333 -4.53 -25.72 -8.45
CA TRP A 333 -5.44 -26.75 -9.00
C TRP A 333 -6.26 -27.41 -7.90
N LEU A 334 -7.56 -27.58 -8.19
CA LEU A 334 -8.52 -28.31 -7.39
C LEU A 334 -9.08 -29.48 -8.20
N ASP A 335 -8.97 -30.72 -7.73
CA ASP A 335 -9.38 -31.95 -8.44
C ASP A 335 -8.86 -31.98 -9.91
N GLY A 336 -7.59 -31.57 -10.12
CA GLY A 336 -6.94 -31.53 -11.43
C GLY A 336 -7.34 -30.35 -12.33
N LYS A 337 -8.33 -29.53 -11.96
CA LYS A 337 -8.73 -28.33 -12.69
C LYS A 337 -7.93 -27.12 -12.21
N LYS A 338 -7.30 -26.37 -13.13
CA LYS A 338 -6.66 -25.09 -12.81
C LYS A 338 -7.73 -24.06 -12.41
N ILE A 339 -7.63 -23.49 -11.22
CA ILE A 339 -8.55 -22.50 -10.67
C ILE A 339 -7.94 -21.10 -10.75
N HIS A 340 -6.66 -20.94 -10.32
CA HIS A 340 -5.97 -19.66 -10.34
C HIS A 340 -4.60 -19.79 -10.99
N GLU A 341 -4.18 -18.74 -11.66
CA GLU A 341 -2.80 -18.50 -12.07
C GLU A 341 -2.53 -17.01 -11.94
N GLU A 342 -1.71 -16.61 -10.95
CA GLU A 342 -1.47 -15.22 -10.63
C GLU A 342 0.04 -14.91 -10.61
N SER A 343 0.41 -13.71 -11.06
CA SER A 343 1.79 -13.26 -11.01
C SER A 343 2.21 -12.95 -9.58
N LEU A 344 3.38 -13.42 -9.19
CA LEU A 344 4.07 -13.03 -7.96
C LEU A 344 5.16 -11.97 -8.23
N GLN A 345 5.09 -11.31 -9.37
CA GLN A 345 5.99 -10.24 -9.75
C GLN A 345 5.23 -8.92 -9.92
N ILE A 346 5.90 -7.85 -9.55
CA ILE A 346 5.46 -6.48 -9.76
C ILE A 346 6.55 -5.71 -10.47
N LYS A 347 6.17 -4.83 -11.38
CA LYS A 347 7.09 -3.87 -11.99
C LYS A 347 7.07 -2.58 -11.19
N ARG A 348 8.23 -2.13 -10.75
CA ARG A 348 8.42 -0.83 -10.10
C ARG A 348 9.50 -0.05 -10.78
N TYR A 349 9.27 1.22 -10.92
CA TYR A 349 10.32 2.12 -11.41
C TYR A 349 11.30 2.41 -10.27
N PRO A 350 12.61 2.39 -10.54
CA PRO A 350 13.60 2.82 -9.54
C PRO A 350 13.56 4.34 -9.31
N VAL A 351 13.08 5.10 -10.29
CA VAL A 351 12.91 6.55 -10.21
C VAL A 351 11.50 6.94 -10.64
N TYR A 352 10.88 7.83 -9.87
CA TYR A 352 9.61 8.48 -10.20
C TYR A 352 9.84 9.97 -10.36
N ALA A 353 9.10 10.61 -11.24
CA ALA A 353 9.19 12.04 -11.50
C ALA A 353 7.81 12.67 -11.73
N SER A 354 7.66 13.93 -11.30
CA SER A 354 6.53 14.80 -11.62
C SER A 354 7.01 16.24 -11.76
N ALA A 355 6.25 17.06 -12.48
CA ALA A 355 6.59 18.46 -12.61
C ALA A 355 5.36 19.36 -12.52
N THR A 356 5.55 20.53 -11.90
CA THR A 356 4.57 21.61 -11.90
C THR A 356 5.26 22.93 -12.23
N ARG A 357 4.52 23.91 -12.71
CA ARG A 357 5.10 25.22 -13.03
C ARG A 357 4.16 26.37 -12.69
N THR A 358 4.77 27.52 -12.48
CA THR A 358 4.12 28.85 -12.61
C THR A 358 4.63 29.52 -13.88
N ASP A 359 4.26 30.79 -14.09
CA ASP A 359 4.85 31.61 -15.17
C ASP A 359 6.33 31.95 -14.95
N LYS A 360 6.85 31.79 -13.72
CA LYS A 360 8.21 32.19 -13.33
C LYS A 360 9.12 31.02 -12.97
N GLU A 361 8.57 29.88 -12.60
CA GLU A 361 9.33 28.78 -12.02
C GLU A 361 8.81 27.43 -12.50
N LEU A 362 9.73 26.50 -12.74
CA LEU A 362 9.48 25.08 -12.95
C LEU A 362 9.97 24.33 -11.71
N TYR A 363 9.12 23.46 -11.17
CA TYR A 363 9.41 22.55 -10.08
C TYR A 363 9.42 21.13 -10.59
N LEU A 364 10.57 20.48 -10.57
CA LEU A 364 10.71 19.07 -10.93
C LEU A 364 10.96 18.26 -9.65
N LYS A 365 10.10 17.32 -9.35
CA LYS A 365 10.18 16.41 -8.21
C LYS A 365 10.62 15.05 -8.70
N MET A 366 11.61 14.45 -8.02
CA MET A 366 12.14 13.14 -8.37
C MET A 366 12.42 12.34 -7.11
N VAL A 367 12.03 11.07 -7.12
CA VAL A 367 12.28 10.11 -6.04
C VAL A 367 13.13 8.96 -6.57
N ASN A 368 14.29 8.73 -5.98
CA ASN A 368 15.11 7.56 -6.24
C ASN A 368 14.90 6.52 -5.13
N LEU A 369 14.27 5.40 -5.49
CA LEU A 369 14.00 4.28 -4.58
C LEU A 369 15.17 3.28 -4.46
N ASP A 370 16.17 3.40 -5.34
CA ASP A 370 17.37 2.56 -5.30
C ASP A 370 18.31 3.03 -4.19
N LYS A 371 19.02 2.10 -3.57
CA LYS A 371 20.07 2.41 -2.58
C LYS A 371 21.29 3.11 -3.18
N ASN A 372 21.49 2.99 -4.48
CA ASN A 372 22.61 3.60 -5.21
C ASN A 372 22.19 4.92 -5.85
N ALA A 373 23.12 5.85 -5.97
CA ALA A 373 22.93 7.06 -6.75
C ALA A 373 22.68 6.71 -8.23
N ARG A 374 21.87 7.55 -8.90
CA ARG A 374 21.55 7.41 -10.33
C ARG A 374 21.73 8.73 -11.04
N ASN A 375 22.42 8.69 -12.17
CA ASN A 375 22.45 9.81 -13.10
C ASN A 375 21.20 9.75 -13.99
N VAL A 376 20.40 10.81 -13.98
CA VAL A 376 19.24 10.98 -14.85
C VAL A 376 19.51 12.07 -15.86
N SER A 377 19.22 11.79 -17.13
CA SER A 377 19.26 12.79 -18.18
C SER A 377 17.95 13.57 -18.17
N LEU A 378 18.04 14.88 -18.07
CA LEU A 378 16.90 15.79 -18.09
C LEU A 378 16.87 16.55 -19.41
N ASP A 379 15.79 16.41 -20.18
CA ASP A 379 15.51 17.24 -21.34
C ASP A 379 14.44 18.28 -21.00
N LEU A 380 14.86 19.53 -20.87
CA LEU A 380 14.02 20.68 -20.57
C LEU A 380 13.81 21.57 -21.80
N SER A 381 13.97 21.04 -23.00
CA SER A 381 13.88 21.80 -24.26
C SER A 381 12.51 22.45 -24.44
N SER A 382 11.44 21.79 -23.99
CA SER A 382 10.06 22.29 -24.05
C SER A 382 9.71 23.32 -22.97
N ALA A 383 10.54 23.49 -21.94
CA ALA A 383 10.25 24.35 -20.78
C ALA A 383 10.36 25.87 -21.06
N GLY A 384 10.79 26.26 -22.27
CA GLY A 384 11.01 27.66 -22.62
C GLY A 384 12.43 28.14 -22.29
N SER A 385 12.62 29.43 -22.04
CA SER A 385 13.92 30.00 -21.65
C SER A 385 14.18 29.80 -20.17
N LEU A 386 15.35 29.30 -19.80
CA LEU A 386 15.71 28.94 -18.43
C LEU A 386 16.76 29.88 -17.86
N ASN A 387 16.74 30.10 -16.55
CA ASN A 387 17.90 30.68 -15.84
C ASN A 387 19.03 29.66 -15.82
N SER A 388 20.28 30.14 -15.80
CA SER A 388 21.46 29.26 -15.83
C SER A 388 21.78 28.59 -14.49
N LYS A 389 21.09 28.98 -13.42
CA LYS A 389 21.20 28.40 -12.08
C LYS A 389 19.83 28.03 -11.55
N GLY A 390 19.76 26.92 -10.86
CA GLY A 390 18.59 26.43 -10.12
C GLY A 390 18.93 26.14 -8.67
N ILE A 391 17.90 25.92 -7.87
CA ILE A 391 18.01 25.51 -6.46
C ILE A 391 17.53 24.08 -6.36
N SER A 392 18.31 23.21 -5.71
CA SER A 392 17.89 21.85 -5.37
C SER A 392 17.61 21.73 -3.89
N TYR A 393 16.60 20.96 -3.55
CA TYR A 393 16.37 20.46 -2.20
C TYR A 393 16.44 18.94 -2.28
N SER A 394 17.41 18.34 -1.58
CA SER A 394 17.61 16.89 -1.60
C SER A 394 17.62 16.32 -0.20
N MET A 395 16.78 15.33 0.05
CA MET A 395 16.73 14.57 1.30
C MET A 395 17.07 13.12 0.99
N SER A 396 18.12 12.59 1.61
CA SER A 396 18.61 11.23 1.41
C SER A 396 19.32 10.67 2.63
N HIS A 397 19.41 9.36 2.74
CA HIS A 397 20.24 8.66 3.72
C HIS A 397 20.64 7.28 3.18
N SER A 398 21.84 6.79 3.50
CA SER A 398 22.31 5.46 3.06
C SER A 398 21.50 4.33 3.64
N ASP A 399 20.99 4.50 4.87
CA ASP A 399 20.05 3.62 5.51
C ASP A 399 18.61 4.10 5.25
N PRO A 400 17.79 3.36 4.48
CA PRO A 400 16.40 3.75 4.20
C PRO A 400 15.49 3.69 5.45
N TRP A 401 15.95 3.03 6.51
CA TRP A 401 15.23 2.92 7.78
C TRP A 401 15.62 4.01 8.79
N ALA A 402 16.44 4.97 8.38
CA ALA A 402 16.85 6.09 9.23
C ALA A 402 15.64 6.96 9.60
N GLU A 403 15.57 7.31 10.88
CA GLU A 403 14.53 8.14 11.50
C GLU A 403 15.15 9.37 12.15
N ASN A 404 14.35 10.40 12.37
CA ASN A 404 14.68 11.53 13.22
C ASN A 404 14.28 11.27 14.66
N SER A 405 14.91 11.93 15.61
CA SER A 405 14.60 11.85 17.03
C SER A 405 14.78 13.21 17.73
N LEU A 406 14.43 13.31 19.00
CA LEU A 406 14.69 14.51 19.80
C LEU A 406 16.18 14.81 19.93
N GLU A 407 17.05 13.78 19.89
CA GLU A 407 18.50 13.89 19.97
C GLU A 407 19.13 14.19 18.59
N GLN A 408 18.48 13.74 17.52
CA GLN A 408 18.91 13.91 16.14
C GLN A 408 17.75 14.40 15.25
N PRO A 409 17.27 15.63 15.47
CA PRO A 409 16.02 16.12 14.86
C PRO A 409 16.11 16.33 13.34
N THR A 410 17.30 16.37 12.78
CA THR A 410 17.58 16.61 11.36
C THR A 410 18.51 15.56 10.75
N ARG A 411 18.58 14.36 11.33
CA ARG A 411 19.38 13.23 10.79
C ARG A 411 19.00 12.94 9.33
N VAL A 412 17.70 12.99 9.05
CA VAL A 412 17.12 12.86 7.71
C VAL A 412 16.29 14.11 7.45
N ALA A 413 16.91 15.09 6.79
CA ALA A 413 16.30 16.37 6.46
C ALA A 413 16.81 16.87 5.11
N PRO A 414 16.07 17.72 4.39
CA PRO A 414 16.49 18.25 3.11
C PRO A 414 17.67 19.20 3.25
N LYS A 415 18.60 19.10 2.29
CA LYS A 415 19.71 20.04 2.12
C LYS A 415 19.46 20.85 0.85
N ALA A 416 19.58 22.17 0.96
CA ALA A 416 19.52 23.04 -0.19
C ALA A 416 20.89 23.13 -0.87
N GLY A 417 20.90 23.23 -2.19
CA GLY A 417 22.09 23.41 -3.01
C GLY A 417 21.78 24.20 -4.27
N GLU A 418 22.82 24.75 -4.91
CA GLU A 418 22.71 25.33 -6.26
C GLU A 418 23.20 24.32 -7.29
N PHE A 419 22.63 24.36 -8.50
CA PHE A 419 23.08 23.55 -9.62
C PHE A 419 23.03 24.36 -10.92
N ALA A 420 23.89 23.99 -11.88
CA ALA A 420 23.85 24.57 -13.21
C ALA A 420 22.68 24.01 -14.02
N VAL A 421 21.96 24.88 -14.71
CA VAL A 421 20.80 24.55 -15.52
C VAL A 421 21.11 24.72 -16.99
N SER A 422 20.85 23.70 -17.78
CA SER A 422 20.83 23.73 -19.24
C SER A 422 19.61 22.99 -19.75
N LYS A 423 19.29 23.19 -21.04
CA LYS A 423 18.15 22.51 -21.67
C LYS A 423 18.29 20.99 -21.69
N GLN A 424 19.51 20.53 -21.81
CA GLN A 424 19.87 19.12 -21.66
C GLN A 424 20.97 19.04 -20.62
N MET A 425 20.75 18.28 -19.57
CA MET A 425 21.71 18.12 -18.47
C MET A 425 21.56 16.74 -17.81
N VAL A 426 22.64 16.34 -17.15
CA VAL A 426 22.62 15.15 -16.29
C VAL A 426 22.55 15.65 -14.84
N TYR A 427 21.65 15.05 -14.08
CA TYR A 427 21.50 15.30 -12.65
C TYR A 427 21.68 14.00 -11.87
N GLU A 428 22.54 14.03 -10.85
CA GLU A 428 22.75 12.89 -9.97
C GLU A 428 21.69 12.89 -8.86
N LEU A 429 20.87 11.83 -8.82
CA LEU A 429 19.94 11.55 -7.74
C LEU A 429 20.64 10.66 -6.70
N PRO A 430 20.88 11.12 -5.47
CA PRO A 430 21.41 10.26 -4.41
C PRO A 430 20.54 9.01 -4.22
N GLY A 431 21.11 7.93 -3.70
CA GLY A 431 20.36 6.74 -3.34
C GLY A 431 19.37 7.03 -2.21
N ASN A 432 18.21 6.35 -2.21
CA ASN A 432 17.13 6.56 -1.23
C ASN A 432 16.83 8.04 -1.03
N SER A 433 16.40 8.74 -2.07
CA SER A 433 16.27 10.21 -2.01
C SER A 433 14.95 10.76 -2.55
N VAL A 434 14.54 11.88 -1.97
CA VAL A 434 13.53 12.79 -2.52
C VAL A 434 14.26 14.08 -2.93
N ASN A 435 14.03 14.52 -4.17
CA ASN A 435 14.68 15.67 -4.73
C ASN A 435 13.64 16.62 -5.34
N VAL A 436 13.78 17.91 -5.07
CA VAL A 436 13.01 18.97 -5.72
C VAL A 436 13.97 19.92 -6.40
N LEU A 437 13.86 20.09 -7.70
CA LEU A 437 14.61 21.08 -8.47
C LEU A 437 13.70 22.25 -8.79
N LYS A 438 14.11 23.44 -8.36
CA LYS A 438 13.45 24.71 -8.62
C LYS A 438 14.25 25.46 -9.66
N ILE A 439 13.67 25.71 -10.84
CA ILE A 439 14.31 26.31 -11.99
C ILE A 439 13.55 27.56 -12.40
N GLY A 440 14.22 28.70 -12.40
CA GLY A 440 13.63 29.96 -12.84
C GLY A 440 13.41 29.99 -14.37
N LEU A 441 12.25 30.50 -14.79
CA LEU A 441 11.89 30.70 -16.19
C LEU A 441 12.12 32.18 -16.56
N LYS A 442 12.75 32.41 -17.72
CA LYS A 442 12.89 33.75 -18.27
C LYS A 442 11.63 34.11 -19.06
N LYS A 443 11.24 35.37 -18.99
CA LYS A 443 10.16 35.92 -19.82
C LYS A 443 10.55 35.92 -21.28
#